data_9dc9cad33985363d93e801379ce5b96c
#
_entry.id   9dc9cad33985363d93e801379ce5b96c
#
_cell.length_a   1.000
_cell.length_b   1.000
_cell.length_c   1.000
_cell.angle_alpha   90.00
_cell.angle_beta   90.00
_cell.angle_gamma   90.00
#
_symmetry.space_group_name_H-M   'P 1'
#
loop_
_entity.id
_entity.type
_entity.pdbx_description
1 polymer ?
#
loop_
_entity_poly.entity_id
_entity_poly.type
_entity_poly.pdbx_seq_one_letter_code
_entity_poly.pdbx_strand_id
1 'polypeptide(L)'
;MKNVLSVLLIFNIFIMNAQNSIYDFNITTIDGKIMSLSSFKGKKMLLVNTASECGFTPQYQELQELHQNYGEQLVIIGFPANNFGGQEPGTNSDIKSFCQKNYGVTFLMSQKVSVKGENVDPIFKWLNNQENQSFKGNIMWNFEKYFIDEKGQLFKRFRSTTKPNSSSITSLI
;
A
#
# COMPACT_ATOMS: atom_id res chain seq x y z
N MET A 1 -20.75 24.70 59.23
CA MET A 1 -21.18 24.61 57.82
C MET A 1 -19.92 24.23 57.03
N LYS A 2 -19.83 22.97 56.56
CA LYS A 2 -18.67 22.46 55.80
C LYS A 2 -19.01 22.54 54.30
N ASN A 3 -18.30 23.40 53.54
CA ASN A 3 -18.44 23.50 52.11
C ASN A 3 -17.66 22.33 51.49
N VAL A 4 -18.42 21.43 50.82
CA VAL A 4 -17.85 20.36 50.00
C VAL A 4 -17.71 20.92 48.57
N LEU A 5 -16.44 21.14 48.17
CA LEU A 5 -16.10 21.57 46.83
C LEU A 5 -16.06 20.32 45.92
N SER A 6 -17.10 20.12 45.11
CA SER A 6 -17.13 19.07 44.11
C SER A 6 -16.23 19.44 42.92
N VAL A 7 -15.12 18.75 42.78
CA VAL A 7 -14.24 18.85 41.61
C VAL A 7 -14.81 17.94 40.50
N LEU A 8 -15.41 18.54 39.47
CA LEU A 8 -15.78 17.82 38.27
C LEU A 8 -14.53 17.51 37.44
N LEU A 9 -14.11 16.26 37.43
CA LEU A 9 -13.10 15.77 36.50
C LEU A 9 -13.72 15.60 35.12
N ILE A 10 -13.40 16.52 34.17
CA ILE A 10 -13.75 16.39 32.74
C ILE A 10 -12.78 15.40 32.12
N PHE A 11 -13.22 14.17 31.92
CA PHE A 11 -12.49 13.19 31.13
C PHE A 11 -12.62 13.55 29.64
N ASN A 12 -11.57 14.10 29.06
CA ASN A 12 -11.47 14.23 27.60
C ASN A 12 -11.26 12.85 27.00
N ILE A 13 -12.33 12.24 26.49
CA ILE A 13 -12.24 11.02 25.70
C ILE A 13 -11.70 11.42 24.33
N PHE A 14 -10.42 11.21 24.09
CA PHE A 14 -9.85 11.21 22.75
C PHE A 14 -10.43 10.01 22.00
N ILE A 15 -11.43 10.23 21.17
CA ILE A 15 -11.89 9.23 20.19
C ILE A 15 -10.78 9.12 19.16
N MET A 16 -9.87 8.14 19.33
CA MET A 16 -9.00 7.71 18.25
C MET A 16 -9.89 7.10 17.18
N ASN A 17 -10.10 7.81 16.08
CA ASN A 17 -10.70 7.22 14.88
C ASN A 17 -9.80 6.08 14.42
N ALA A 18 -10.17 4.84 14.74
CA ALA A 18 -9.54 3.67 14.16
C ALA A 18 -9.79 3.71 12.65
N GLN A 19 -8.72 3.67 11.85
CA GLN A 19 -8.84 3.58 10.41
C GLN A 19 -9.46 2.22 10.07
N ASN A 20 -10.68 2.25 9.55
CA ASN A 20 -11.49 1.06 9.32
C ASN A 20 -11.34 0.51 7.90
N SER A 21 -10.80 1.29 6.97
CA SER A 21 -10.60 0.89 5.58
C SER A 21 -9.40 1.59 4.95
N ILE A 22 -8.95 1.09 3.80
CA ILE A 22 -7.89 1.73 3.01
C ILE A 22 -8.29 3.14 2.54
N TYR A 23 -9.59 3.44 2.45
CA TYR A 23 -10.12 4.72 2.02
C TYR A 23 -9.90 5.87 3.01
N ASP A 24 -9.48 5.56 4.23
CA ASP A 24 -9.14 6.55 5.26
C ASP A 24 -7.73 7.11 5.09
N PHE A 25 -6.98 6.62 4.10
CA PHE A 25 -5.60 7.02 3.84
C PHE A 25 -5.47 7.93 2.62
N ASN A 26 -4.45 8.77 2.68
CA ASN A 26 -3.92 9.52 1.54
C ASN A 26 -2.53 8.99 1.21
N ILE A 27 -2.16 9.05 -0.06
CA ILE A 27 -0.79 8.82 -0.53
C ILE A 27 -0.24 10.11 -1.15
N THR A 28 1.08 10.26 -1.11
CA THR A 28 1.77 11.20 -1.98
C THR A 28 2.26 10.41 -3.19
N THR A 29 1.85 10.83 -4.38
CA THR A 29 2.30 10.18 -5.63
C THR A 29 3.79 10.41 -5.87
N ILE A 30 4.38 9.65 -6.79
CA ILE A 30 5.79 9.81 -7.17
C ILE A 30 6.10 11.22 -7.73
N ASP A 31 5.07 11.94 -8.20
CA ASP A 31 5.14 13.33 -8.67
C ASP A 31 4.86 14.37 -7.56
N GLY A 32 4.76 13.94 -6.30
CA GLY A 32 4.56 14.82 -5.15
C GLY A 32 3.12 15.31 -4.94
N LYS A 33 2.13 14.75 -5.65
CA LYS A 33 0.71 15.13 -5.48
C LYS A 33 0.07 14.29 -4.39
N ILE A 34 -0.70 14.92 -3.50
CA ILE A 34 -1.50 14.21 -2.50
C ILE A 34 -2.76 13.67 -3.19
N MET A 35 -3.05 12.39 -2.96
CA MET A 35 -4.22 11.70 -3.50
C MET A 35 -4.90 10.89 -2.39
N SER A 36 -6.20 11.08 -2.22
CA SER A 36 -6.99 10.26 -1.30
C SER A 36 -7.33 8.92 -1.93
N LEU A 37 -7.11 7.82 -1.18
CA LEU A 37 -7.50 6.49 -1.64
C LEU A 37 -9.03 6.32 -1.67
N SER A 38 -9.78 7.21 -1.03
CA SER A 38 -11.25 7.26 -1.14
C SER A 38 -11.74 7.56 -2.56
N SER A 39 -10.90 8.13 -3.43
CA SER A 39 -11.22 8.33 -4.87
C SER A 39 -11.38 7.01 -5.64
N PHE A 40 -10.94 5.90 -5.06
CA PHE A 40 -11.04 4.56 -5.64
C PHE A 40 -12.16 3.70 -5.00
N LYS A 41 -13.09 4.31 -4.24
CA LYS A 41 -14.22 3.58 -3.65
C LYS A 41 -14.98 2.80 -4.72
N GLY A 42 -15.29 1.54 -4.40
CA GLY A 42 -15.99 0.62 -5.29
C GLY A 42 -15.09 -0.10 -6.30
N LYS A 43 -13.77 0.17 -6.30
CA LYS A 43 -12.80 -0.56 -7.11
C LYS A 43 -11.94 -1.46 -6.24
N LYS A 44 -11.55 -2.60 -6.77
CA LYS A 44 -10.50 -3.44 -6.19
C LYS A 44 -9.15 -2.75 -6.33
N MET A 45 -8.23 -3.01 -5.38
CA MET A 45 -6.88 -2.45 -5.45
C MET A 45 -5.82 -3.53 -5.22
N LEU A 46 -4.68 -3.40 -5.89
CA LEU A 46 -3.48 -4.19 -5.65
C LEU A 46 -2.35 -3.25 -5.25
N LEU A 47 -1.98 -3.26 -3.97
CA LEU A 47 -0.86 -2.48 -3.45
C LEU A 47 0.37 -3.37 -3.41
N VAL A 48 1.51 -2.87 -3.92
CA VAL A 48 2.75 -3.65 -4.06
C VAL A 48 3.93 -2.81 -3.60
N ASN A 49 4.74 -3.31 -2.66
CA ASN A 49 6.02 -2.67 -2.35
C ASN A 49 7.06 -3.05 -3.40
N THR A 50 7.70 -2.07 -4.02
CA THR A 50 8.53 -2.27 -5.20
C THR A 50 9.99 -1.87 -4.98
N ALA A 51 10.88 -2.33 -5.86
CA ALA A 51 12.28 -1.94 -5.89
C ALA A 51 12.87 -2.10 -7.29
N SER A 52 13.82 -1.22 -7.68
CA SER A 52 14.43 -1.18 -9.00
C SER A 52 15.58 -2.17 -9.19
N GLU A 53 16.23 -2.63 -8.10
CA GLU A 53 17.43 -3.47 -8.12
C GLU A 53 17.23 -4.85 -7.47
N CYS A 54 16.02 -5.41 -7.57
CA CYS A 54 15.63 -6.67 -6.96
C CYS A 54 15.53 -7.78 -8.02
N GLY A 55 15.79 -9.03 -7.63
CA GLY A 55 15.52 -10.19 -8.51
C GLY A 55 14.06 -10.31 -8.94
N PHE A 56 13.11 -9.68 -8.22
CA PHE A 56 11.70 -9.62 -8.58
C PHE A 56 11.30 -8.38 -9.41
N THR A 57 12.23 -7.47 -9.72
CA THR A 57 11.97 -6.26 -10.53
C THR A 57 11.28 -6.55 -11.87
N PRO A 58 11.54 -7.68 -12.57
CA PRO A 58 10.77 -8.03 -13.78
C PRO A 58 9.25 -8.12 -13.59
N GLN A 59 8.74 -8.26 -12.36
CA GLN A 59 7.31 -8.22 -12.10
C GLN A 59 6.64 -6.86 -12.41
N TYR A 60 7.39 -5.79 -12.62
CA TYR A 60 6.85 -4.54 -13.15
C TYR A 60 6.16 -4.74 -14.50
N GLN A 61 6.73 -5.60 -15.37
CA GLN A 61 6.11 -5.95 -16.66
C GLN A 61 4.74 -6.60 -16.45
N GLU A 62 4.67 -7.60 -15.57
CA GLU A 62 3.42 -8.31 -15.26
C GLU A 62 2.37 -7.40 -14.57
N LEU A 63 2.80 -6.46 -13.72
CA LEU A 63 1.93 -5.45 -13.12
C LEU A 63 1.37 -4.48 -14.18
N GLN A 64 2.21 -4.09 -15.16
CA GLN A 64 1.78 -3.21 -16.25
C GLN A 64 0.77 -3.91 -17.16
N GLU A 65 1.01 -5.18 -17.51
CA GLU A 65 0.06 -6.00 -18.26
C GLU A 65 -1.28 -6.12 -17.53
N LEU A 66 -1.23 -6.37 -16.22
CA LEU A 66 -2.42 -6.46 -15.39
C LEU A 66 -3.19 -5.11 -15.36
N HIS A 67 -2.46 -4.00 -15.27
CA HIS A 67 -3.06 -2.65 -15.34
C HIS A 67 -3.73 -2.39 -16.70
N GLN A 68 -3.09 -2.78 -17.79
CA GLN A 68 -3.64 -2.60 -19.15
C GLN A 68 -4.91 -3.42 -19.38
N ASN A 69 -4.93 -4.65 -18.85
CA ASN A 69 -6.03 -5.59 -19.07
C ASN A 69 -7.23 -5.34 -18.13
N TYR A 70 -6.98 -4.85 -16.90
CA TYR A 70 -8.00 -4.77 -15.84
C TYR A 70 -8.11 -3.39 -15.19
N GLY A 71 -7.50 -2.35 -15.75
CA GLY A 71 -7.43 -1.01 -15.12
C GLY A 71 -8.77 -0.34 -14.86
N GLU A 72 -9.84 -0.78 -15.52
CA GLU A 72 -11.20 -0.31 -15.20
C GLU A 72 -11.74 -0.88 -13.87
N GLN A 73 -11.33 -2.11 -13.50
CA GLN A 73 -11.82 -2.86 -12.35
C GLN A 73 -10.80 -2.90 -11.20
N LEU A 74 -9.50 -2.89 -11.54
CA LEU A 74 -8.39 -3.02 -10.59
C LEU A 74 -7.48 -1.81 -10.64
N VAL A 75 -7.32 -1.13 -9.52
CA VAL A 75 -6.31 -0.07 -9.33
C VAL A 75 -5.02 -0.69 -8.81
N ILE A 76 -3.91 -0.51 -9.54
CA ILE A 76 -2.59 -0.93 -9.08
C ILE A 76 -1.85 0.28 -8.52
N ILE A 77 -1.24 0.11 -7.33
CA ILE A 77 -0.42 1.15 -6.70
C ILE A 77 0.93 0.53 -6.30
N GLY A 78 2.00 1.01 -6.92
CA GLY A 78 3.36 0.66 -6.54
C GLY A 78 3.88 1.59 -5.45
N PHE A 79 4.53 1.03 -4.45
CA PHE A 79 5.16 1.73 -3.33
C PHE A 79 6.67 1.43 -3.32
N PRO A 80 7.50 2.27 -3.93
CA PRO A 80 8.94 2.10 -3.89
C PRO A 80 9.45 2.10 -2.44
N ALA A 81 10.30 1.13 -2.07
CA ALA A 81 10.78 0.96 -0.71
C ALA A 81 12.22 0.45 -0.64
N ASN A 82 13.08 1.16 0.09
CA ASN A 82 14.50 0.81 0.20
C ASN A 82 14.84 -0.08 1.41
N ASN A 83 13.82 -0.72 2.04
CA ASN A 83 13.98 -1.44 3.30
C ASN A 83 14.63 -2.83 3.16
N PHE A 84 14.77 -3.36 1.95
CA PHE A 84 15.27 -4.71 1.70
C PHE A 84 16.53 -4.67 0.83
N GLY A 85 17.68 -4.86 1.47
CA GLY A 85 18.98 -4.90 0.79
C GLY A 85 19.42 -3.59 0.11
N GLY A 86 18.77 -2.45 0.40
CA GLY A 86 19.08 -1.18 -0.25
C GLY A 86 18.74 -1.15 -1.74
N GLN A 87 17.79 -1.98 -2.18
CA GLN A 87 17.47 -2.22 -3.59
C GLN A 87 16.57 -1.14 -4.26
N GLU A 88 16.31 -0.03 -3.57
CA GLU A 88 15.62 1.16 -4.14
C GLU A 88 16.37 2.44 -3.76
N PRO A 89 17.64 2.61 -4.17
CA PRO A 89 18.48 3.73 -3.72
C PRO A 89 18.07 5.07 -4.35
N GLY A 90 17.48 5.06 -5.55
CA GLY A 90 17.17 6.24 -6.36
C GLY A 90 16.23 7.25 -5.70
N THR A 91 16.21 8.46 -6.21
CA THR A 91 15.18 9.47 -5.90
C THR A 91 13.83 9.09 -6.54
N ASN A 92 12.75 9.77 -6.16
CA ASN A 92 11.45 9.57 -6.80
C ASN A 92 11.52 9.78 -8.33
N SER A 93 12.31 10.77 -8.78
CA SER A 93 12.51 11.05 -10.21
C SER A 93 13.26 9.91 -10.93
N ASP A 94 14.30 9.36 -10.29
CA ASP A 94 15.07 8.24 -10.84
C ASP A 94 14.19 6.99 -10.96
N ILE A 95 13.43 6.67 -9.91
CA ILE A 95 12.51 5.54 -9.86
C ILE A 95 11.44 5.67 -10.95
N LYS A 96 10.80 6.84 -11.07
CA LYS A 96 9.81 7.10 -12.11
C LYS A 96 10.40 6.88 -13.50
N SER A 97 11.56 7.46 -13.75
CA SER A 97 12.28 7.33 -15.04
C SER A 97 12.63 5.86 -15.34
N PHE A 98 13.14 5.14 -14.34
CA PHE A 98 13.46 3.71 -14.45
C PHE A 98 12.21 2.88 -14.82
N CYS A 99 11.11 3.05 -14.07
CA CYS A 99 9.87 2.31 -14.29
C CYS A 99 9.28 2.57 -15.69
N GLN A 100 9.27 3.84 -16.11
CA GLN A 100 8.73 4.20 -17.44
C GLN A 100 9.62 3.69 -18.58
N LYS A 101 10.94 3.87 -18.50
CA LYS A 101 11.87 3.51 -19.59
C LYS A 101 12.02 2.00 -19.76
N ASN A 102 12.05 1.24 -18.66
CA ASN A 102 12.36 -0.19 -18.72
C ASN A 102 11.10 -1.06 -18.80
N TYR A 103 9.95 -0.61 -18.26
CA TYR A 103 8.74 -1.42 -18.13
C TYR A 103 7.48 -0.72 -18.66
N GLY A 104 7.58 0.52 -19.16
CA GLY A 104 6.43 1.27 -19.65
C GLY A 104 5.36 1.51 -18.57
N VAL A 105 5.74 1.60 -17.30
CA VAL A 105 4.80 1.72 -16.17
C VAL A 105 3.94 2.97 -16.32
N THR A 106 2.62 2.76 -16.32
CA THR A 106 1.59 3.82 -16.34
C THR A 106 0.62 3.72 -15.17
N PHE A 107 0.66 2.64 -14.40
CA PHE A 107 -0.12 2.55 -13.17
C PHE A 107 0.42 3.50 -12.10
N LEU A 108 -0.40 3.75 -11.06
CA LEU A 108 -0.10 4.71 -10.02
C LEU A 108 1.12 4.28 -9.18
N MET A 109 2.08 5.18 -9.02
CA MET A 109 3.23 5.01 -8.13
C MET A 109 3.16 6.05 -7.00
N SER A 110 3.37 5.62 -5.76
CA SER A 110 3.61 6.53 -4.65
C SER A 110 5.05 7.05 -4.67
N GLN A 111 5.31 8.13 -3.92
CA GLN A 111 6.69 8.44 -3.53
C GLN A 111 7.32 7.28 -2.77
N LYS A 112 8.67 7.26 -2.68
CA LYS A 112 9.38 6.26 -1.89
C LYS A 112 8.97 6.34 -0.42
N VAL A 113 8.61 5.20 0.18
CA VAL A 113 8.15 5.08 1.55
C VAL A 113 8.95 4.02 2.32
N SER A 114 8.82 4.01 3.64
CA SER A 114 9.32 2.90 4.45
C SER A 114 8.19 1.89 4.70
N VAL A 115 8.45 0.62 4.45
CA VAL A 115 7.49 -0.48 4.67
C VAL A 115 7.87 -1.38 5.85
N LYS A 116 8.98 -1.06 6.52
CA LYS A 116 9.52 -1.84 7.66
C LYS A 116 10.26 -0.91 8.64
N GLY A 117 10.30 -1.31 9.92
CA GLY A 117 11.01 -0.58 10.98
C GLY A 117 10.14 0.47 11.67
N GLU A 118 10.77 1.37 12.43
CA GLU A 118 10.08 2.35 13.27
C GLU A 118 9.30 3.39 12.46
N ASN A 119 9.83 3.78 11.30
CA ASN A 119 9.24 4.79 10.42
C ASN A 119 8.35 4.16 9.32
N VAL A 120 7.73 3.00 9.61
CA VAL A 120 6.83 2.36 8.66
C VAL A 120 5.65 3.27 8.31
N ASP A 121 5.38 3.39 7.00
CA ASP A 121 4.26 4.19 6.48
C ASP A 121 2.93 3.72 7.11
N PRO A 122 2.04 4.63 7.54
CA PRO A 122 0.77 4.32 8.19
C PRO A 122 -0.09 3.30 7.43
N ILE A 123 -0.09 3.33 6.09
CA ILE A 123 -0.81 2.37 5.25
C ILE A 123 -0.29 0.94 5.51
N PHE A 124 1.04 0.74 5.49
CA PHE A 124 1.63 -0.57 5.71
C PHE A 124 1.54 -1.01 7.17
N LYS A 125 1.58 -0.07 8.12
CA LYS A 125 1.29 -0.37 9.53
C LYS A 125 -0.13 -0.91 9.68
N TRP A 126 -1.11 -0.29 9.02
CA TRP A 126 -2.49 -0.74 9.01
C TRP A 126 -2.63 -2.09 8.31
N LEU A 127 -2.16 -2.23 7.06
CA LEU A 127 -2.25 -3.44 6.24
C LEU A 127 -1.66 -4.67 6.93
N ASN A 128 -0.52 -4.53 7.61
CA ASN A 128 0.16 -5.65 8.28
C ASN A 128 -0.64 -6.22 9.46
N ASN A 129 -1.56 -5.44 10.03
CA ASN A 129 -2.39 -5.82 11.18
C ASN A 129 -3.80 -6.27 10.80
N GLN A 130 -4.22 -6.14 9.52
CA GLN A 130 -5.56 -6.54 9.10
C GLN A 130 -5.72 -8.05 9.03
N GLU A 131 -6.91 -8.54 9.42
CA GLU A 131 -7.35 -9.89 9.10
C GLU A 131 -7.51 -10.03 7.59
N ASN A 132 -7.16 -11.19 7.04
CA ASN A 132 -7.29 -11.49 5.62
C ASN A 132 -7.25 -13.01 5.41
N GLN A 133 -7.47 -13.47 4.17
CA GLN A 133 -7.54 -14.90 3.83
C GLN A 133 -6.18 -15.60 3.73
N SER A 134 -5.07 -14.98 4.12
CA SER A 134 -3.76 -15.61 4.01
C SER A 134 -2.92 -15.51 5.29
N PHE A 135 -2.26 -14.38 5.53
CA PHE A 135 -1.36 -14.22 6.68
C PHE A 135 -1.27 -12.76 7.13
N LYS A 136 -0.99 -12.56 8.41
CA LYS A 136 -0.67 -11.27 9.02
C LYS A 136 0.83 -11.06 9.20
N GLY A 137 1.19 -9.86 9.63
CA GLY A 137 2.53 -9.48 10.07
C GLY A 137 3.32 -8.72 9.02
N ASN A 138 4.59 -8.50 9.31
CA ASN A 138 5.45 -7.63 8.52
C ASN A 138 5.72 -8.15 7.11
N ILE A 139 6.03 -7.20 6.21
CA ILE A 139 6.59 -7.50 4.89
C ILE A 139 7.96 -8.17 5.08
N MET A 140 8.20 -9.24 4.32
CA MET A 140 9.44 -10.01 4.39
C MET A 140 10.43 -9.64 3.29
N TRP A 141 9.94 -9.18 2.11
CA TRP A 141 10.76 -8.82 0.97
C TRP A 141 10.06 -7.86 0.02
N ASN A 142 10.77 -7.38 -1.01
CA ASN A 142 10.20 -6.58 -2.10
C ASN A 142 9.15 -7.38 -2.89
N PHE A 143 8.21 -6.70 -3.52
CA PHE A 143 7.13 -7.25 -4.34
C PHE A 143 6.15 -8.18 -3.58
N GLU A 144 5.89 -7.95 -2.29
CA GLU A 144 4.70 -8.47 -1.65
C GLU A 144 3.47 -7.67 -2.10
N LYS A 145 2.33 -8.34 -2.20
CA LYS A 145 1.09 -7.75 -2.71
C LYS A 145 -0.03 -7.85 -1.69
N TYR A 146 -0.83 -6.79 -1.64
CA TYR A 146 -2.02 -6.67 -0.82
C TYR A 146 -3.21 -6.43 -1.73
N PHE A 147 -4.12 -7.38 -1.79
CA PHE A 147 -5.34 -7.29 -2.57
C PHE A 147 -6.46 -6.74 -1.70
N ILE A 148 -7.02 -5.60 -2.09
CA ILE A 148 -8.09 -4.88 -1.38
C ILE A 148 -9.38 -5.08 -2.18
N ASP A 149 -10.46 -5.39 -1.47
CA ASP A 149 -11.79 -5.52 -2.05
C ASP A 149 -12.46 -4.15 -2.33
N GLU A 150 -13.65 -4.16 -2.95
CA GLU A 150 -14.42 -2.96 -3.30
C GLU A 150 -14.92 -2.19 -2.06
N LYS A 151 -14.90 -2.81 -0.87
CA LYS A 151 -15.25 -2.17 0.41
C LYS A 151 -14.05 -1.51 1.07
N GLY A 152 -12.86 -1.64 0.48
CA GLY A 152 -11.62 -1.11 1.02
C GLY A 152 -11.01 -1.95 2.14
N GLN A 153 -11.38 -3.23 2.24
CA GLN A 153 -10.85 -4.17 3.21
C GLN A 153 -9.74 -5.03 2.60
N LEU A 154 -8.72 -5.36 3.41
CA LEU A 154 -7.69 -6.29 2.97
C LEU A 154 -8.30 -7.69 2.83
N PHE A 155 -8.43 -8.15 1.59
CA PHE A 155 -8.97 -9.47 1.28
C PHE A 155 -7.90 -10.55 1.36
N LYS A 156 -6.74 -10.33 0.71
CA LYS A 156 -5.67 -11.35 0.64
C LYS A 156 -4.29 -10.72 0.46
N ARG A 157 -3.26 -11.39 0.99
CA ARG A 157 -1.85 -11.04 0.78
C ARG A 157 -1.14 -12.11 -0.03
N PHE A 158 -0.09 -11.70 -0.75
CA PHE A 158 0.74 -12.59 -1.52
C PHE A 158 2.21 -12.27 -1.29
N ARG A 159 3.03 -13.31 -1.14
CA ARG A 159 4.48 -13.17 -1.05
C ARG A 159 5.07 -12.77 -2.40
N SER A 160 6.33 -12.35 -2.39
CA SER A 160 7.09 -11.88 -3.56
C SER A 160 7.07 -12.87 -4.73
N THR A 161 7.10 -14.18 -4.45
CA THR A 161 7.13 -15.25 -5.45
C THR A 161 5.84 -15.41 -6.25
N THR A 162 4.70 -14.91 -5.73
CA THR A 162 3.44 -14.95 -6.48
C THR A 162 3.48 -13.92 -7.61
N LYS A 163 3.42 -14.38 -8.84
CA LYS A 163 3.41 -13.51 -10.02
C LYS A 163 2.12 -12.68 -10.10
N PRO A 164 2.19 -11.39 -10.47
CA PRO A 164 1.00 -10.53 -10.60
C PRO A 164 -0.06 -11.08 -11.55
N ASN A 165 0.34 -11.65 -12.67
CA ASN A 165 -0.56 -12.21 -13.71
C ASN A 165 -0.97 -13.66 -13.45
N SER A 166 -0.63 -14.24 -12.27
CA SER A 166 -1.06 -15.61 -11.92
C SER A 166 -2.56 -15.69 -11.65
N SER A 167 -3.14 -16.88 -11.87
CA SER A 167 -4.55 -17.17 -11.56
C SER A 167 -4.90 -16.89 -10.09
N SER A 168 -3.92 -16.99 -9.17
CA SER A 168 -4.10 -16.67 -7.76
C SER A 168 -4.54 -15.22 -7.51
N ILE A 169 -4.20 -14.29 -8.41
CA ILE A 169 -4.55 -12.87 -8.37
C ILE A 169 -5.65 -12.57 -9.37
N THR A 170 -5.52 -13.01 -10.64
CA THR A 170 -6.47 -12.66 -11.70
C THR A 170 -7.88 -13.22 -11.47
N SER A 171 -8.01 -14.36 -10.78
CA SER A 171 -9.33 -14.89 -10.41
C SER A 171 -10.06 -14.08 -9.32
N LEU A 172 -9.40 -13.10 -8.71
CA LEU A 172 -9.99 -12.21 -7.71
C LEU A 172 -10.52 -10.90 -8.32
N ILE A 173 -10.16 -10.61 -9.58
CA ILE A 173 -10.58 -9.43 -10.31
C ILE A 173 -11.97 -9.64 -10.89
#